data_373eead2bec742a80c92106bf5fe170d
#
_entry.id   373eead2bec742a80c92106bf5fe170d
#
_cell.length_a   1.000
_cell.length_b   1.000
_cell.length_c   1.000
_cell.angle_alpha   90.00
_cell.angle_beta   90.00
_cell.angle_gamma   90.00
#
_symmetry.space_group_name_H-M   'P 1'
#
loop_
_entity.id
_entity.type
_entity.pdbx_description
1 polymer ?
#
loop_
_entity_poly.entity_id
_entity_poly.type
_entity_poly.pdbx_seq_one_letter_code
_entity_poly.pdbx_strand_id
1 'polypeptide(L)'
;RVDRFDCLQPRLKNAKNMNYLFTSESVSEGHPDKVADQISDAILDEFLRQDPEARVACETFCTAGLVIVGGEVHSENAYVDIPRVARDVIKKIGYTKAEYGFDANSCGIISTIHEQSGDISRGVVREDPDNQGAGDQGMMFGYACGDTEDYMPLPLALSHKLLQVLADIRHNDHPLMPYLRPDAKAQFTVEYSSETHEPVRIHTIVLSTQHDEFASDKVMQDKITFDVKDKVIPRLIAGLPAGTAALFKDGYTLHVNPTGKFVIGGPAGDTGLTGRKIIVDTYGGRGAHGGGAFSGKDPSKVDRSAAYAARYIAKNLVAAGVCQECLVQLAYAIGVAEPVSIFVDSYGTGIVPDEEISAAIPQFIDLRPAAIIRRLGLKNPIFEPTAAYGHMGRKPYVKDGIEFFTWEKLDAVEDIRRIFNL
;
A
#
# COMPACT_ATOMS: atom_id res chain seq x y z
N ARG A 1 38.73 5.79 -39.61
CA ARG A 1 37.86 5.54 -38.44
C ARG A 1 38.32 6.49 -37.35
N VAL A 2 37.54 7.54 -37.10
CA VAL A 2 37.77 8.51 -36.04
C VAL A 2 36.94 8.03 -34.84
N ASP A 3 37.65 7.81 -33.72
CA ASP A 3 37.05 7.38 -32.47
C ASP A 3 36.06 8.39 -31.96
N ARG A 4 34.77 8.03 -31.98
CA ARG A 4 33.64 8.84 -31.46
C ARG A 4 33.51 8.80 -29.94
N PHE A 5 34.44 8.21 -29.21
CA PHE A 5 34.33 8.05 -27.76
C PHE A 5 34.95 9.17 -26.93
N ASP A 6 35.79 10.04 -27.52
CA ASP A 6 36.49 11.06 -26.73
C ASP A 6 35.66 12.36 -26.46
N CYS A 7 34.51 12.56 -27.12
CA CYS A 7 33.68 13.76 -26.92
C CYS A 7 32.67 13.68 -25.75
N LEU A 8 32.52 12.50 -25.12
CA LEU A 8 31.54 12.31 -24.03
C LEU A 8 32.15 12.43 -22.62
N GLN A 9 33.47 12.32 -22.48
CA GLN A 9 34.13 12.33 -21.18
C GLN A 9 34.04 13.66 -20.39
N PRO A 10 34.06 14.88 -21.01
CA PRO A 10 33.91 16.11 -20.23
C PRO A 10 32.51 16.37 -19.68
N ARG A 11 31.45 15.81 -20.32
CA ARG A 11 30.08 15.99 -19.88
C ARG A 11 29.71 15.09 -18.70
N LEU A 12 30.33 13.93 -18.56
CA LEU A 12 30.08 13.01 -17.45
C LEU A 12 30.79 13.44 -16.15
N LYS A 13 31.90 14.18 -16.22
CA LYS A 13 32.60 14.68 -15.02
C LYS A 13 31.87 15.77 -14.30
N ASN A 14 30.99 16.57 -14.95
CA ASN A 14 30.18 17.60 -14.31
C ASN A 14 28.80 17.10 -13.86
N ALA A 15 28.42 15.86 -14.19
CA ALA A 15 27.15 15.28 -13.75
C ALA A 15 27.22 14.61 -12.36
N LYS A 16 28.41 14.51 -11.76
CA LYS A 16 28.66 13.77 -10.52
C LYS A 16 28.11 14.43 -9.23
N ASN A 17 27.61 15.67 -9.28
CA ASN A 17 27.16 16.40 -8.08
C ASN A 17 25.78 17.07 -8.27
N MET A 18 24.92 16.51 -9.09
CA MET A 18 23.55 17.05 -9.22
C MET A 18 22.58 16.16 -8.42
N ASN A 19 21.94 16.74 -7.41
CA ASN A 19 20.83 16.09 -6.73
C ASN A 19 19.75 15.67 -7.73
N TYR A 20 18.97 14.65 -7.39
CA TYR A 20 17.88 14.18 -8.24
C TYR A 20 16.54 14.28 -7.51
N LEU A 21 15.46 14.36 -8.26
CA LEU A 21 14.10 14.41 -7.74
C LEU A 21 13.44 13.05 -7.90
N PHE A 22 12.77 12.59 -6.84
CA PHE A 22 11.91 11.41 -6.88
C PHE A 22 10.53 11.75 -6.33
N THR A 23 9.50 11.23 -7.00
CA THR A 23 8.10 11.54 -6.71
C THR A 23 7.31 10.28 -6.46
N SER A 24 6.47 10.29 -5.41
CA SER A 24 5.44 9.30 -5.18
C SER A 24 4.11 9.98 -4.87
N GLU A 25 3.02 9.27 -5.12
CA GLU A 25 1.67 9.71 -4.82
C GLU A 25 0.92 8.72 -3.94
N SER A 26 -0.13 9.21 -3.30
CA SER A 26 -1.10 8.40 -2.58
C SER A 26 -2.51 8.94 -2.84
N VAL A 27 -3.51 8.10 -2.54
CA VAL A 27 -4.93 8.47 -2.61
C VAL A 27 -5.61 8.17 -1.28
N SER A 28 -6.66 8.93 -0.96
CA SER A 28 -7.41 8.78 0.29
C SER A 28 -8.29 7.53 0.29
N GLU A 29 -8.83 7.21 1.47
CA GLU A 29 -9.82 6.15 1.64
C GLU A 29 -11.10 6.38 0.81
N GLY A 30 -11.41 7.63 0.44
CA GLY A 30 -12.55 7.99 -0.39
C GLY A 30 -12.30 7.97 -1.89
N HIS A 31 -11.06 7.72 -2.33
CA HIS A 31 -10.78 7.54 -3.75
C HIS A 31 -11.54 6.32 -4.30
N PRO A 32 -12.13 6.37 -5.52
CA PRO A 32 -12.97 5.30 -6.05
C PRO A 32 -12.33 3.90 -5.97
N ASP A 33 -11.07 3.77 -6.39
CA ASP A 33 -10.37 2.48 -6.35
C ASP A 33 -10.15 2.01 -4.91
N LYS A 34 -9.91 2.92 -3.94
CA LYS A 34 -9.74 2.55 -2.53
C LYS A 34 -11.08 2.26 -1.84
N VAL A 35 -12.17 2.83 -2.30
CA VAL A 35 -13.53 2.41 -1.89
C VAL A 35 -13.75 0.95 -2.30
N ALA A 36 -13.40 0.59 -3.53
CA ALA A 36 -13.51 -0.78 -4.04
C ALA A 36 -12.63 -1.75 -3.25
N ASP A 37 -11.36 -1.40 -3.00
CA ASP A 37 -10.43 -2.22 -2.22
C ASP A 37 -10.94 -2.46 -0.78
N GLN A 38 -11.44 -1.43 -0.11
CA GLN A 38 -11.96 -1.53 1.26
C GLN A 38 -13.22 -2.40 1.32
N ILE A 39 -14.11 -2.32 0.34
CA ILE A 39 -15.29 -3.20 0.27
C ILE A 39 -14.86 -4.65 0.08
N SER A 40 -13.93 -4.93 -0.84
CA SER A 40 -13.44 -6.28 -1.10
C SER A 40 -12.74 -6.90 0.11
N ASP A 41 -11.90 -6.14 0.82
CA ASP A 41 -11.22 -6.62 2.02
C ASP A 41 -12.15 -6.74 3.24
N ALA A 42 -13.14 -5.89 3.39
CA ALA A 42 -14.16 -6.03 4.44
C ALA A 42 -15.01 -7.30 4.24
N ILE A 43 -15.35 -7.65 2.99
CA ILE A 43 -16.04 -8.90 2.67
C ILE A 43 -15.15 -10.10 2.97
N LEU A 44 -13.88 -10.06 2.58
CA LEU A 44 -12.89 -11.10 2.93
C LEU A 44 -12.80 -11.29 4.46
N ASP A 45 -12.65 -10.21 5.22
CA ASP A 45 -12.55 -10.28 6.68
C ASP A 45 -13.82 -10.84 7.33
N GLU A 46 -14.99 -10.56 6.78
CA GLU A 46 -16.25 -11.12 7.30
C GLU A 46 -16.37 -12.62 7.05
N PHE A 47 -15.86 -13.13 5.91
CA PHE A 47 -15.74 -14.57 5.66
C PHE A 47 -14.74 -15.21 6.62
N LEU A 48 -13.53 -14.66 6.77
CA LEU A 48 -12.48 -15.22 7.63
C LEU A 48 -12.86 -15.20 9.11
N ARG A 49 -13.68 -14.24 9.55
CA ARG A 49 -14.18 -14.19 10.94
C ARG A 49 -15.06 -15.38 11.27
N GLN A 50 -15.82 -15.88 10.30
CA GLN A 50 -16.76 -17.00 10.48
C GLN A 50 -16.10 -18.34 10.10
N ASP A 51 -15.20 -18.34 9.12
CA ASP A 51 -14.50 -19.50 8.60
C ASP A 51 -13.05 -19.15 8.22
N PRO A 52 -12.06 -19.42 9.09
CA PRO A 52 -10.65 -19.16 8.79
C PRO A 52 -10.08 -19.93 7.59
N GLU A 53 -10.79 -20.97 7.13
CA GLU A 53 -10.41 -21.75 5.94
C GLU A 53 -11.11 -21.28 4.66
N ALA A 54 -11.93 -20.22 4.74
CA ALA A 54 -12.62 -19.67 3.60
C ALA A 54 -11.65 -19.29 2.47
N ARG A 55 -12.03 -19.61 1.23
CA ARG A 55 -11.33 -19.22 0.02
C ARG A 55 -12.12 -18.11 -0.63
N VAL A 56 -11.49 -16.96 -0.80
CA VAL A 56 -12.14 -15.74 -1.28
C VAL A 56 -11.29 -15.09 -2.37
N ALA A 57 -11.91 -14.82 -3.49
CA ALA A 57 -11.39 -13.96 -4.54
C ALA A 57 -12.52 -12.99 -4.89
N CYS A 58 -12.53 -11.82 -4.26
CA CYS A 58 -13.62 -10.84 -4.33
C CYS A 58 -13.12 -9.56 -4.98
N GLU A 59 -13.79 -9.12 -6.03
CA GLU A 59 -13.49 -7.87 -6.72
C GLU A 59 -14.72 -6.97 -6.70
N THR A 60 -14.50 -5.67 -6.53
CA THR A 60 -15.54 -4.66 -6.46
C THR A 60 -15.34 -3.62 -7.56
N PHE A 61 -16.45 -3.27 -8.20
CA PHE A 61 -16.58 -2.14 -9.11
C PHE A 61 -17.50 -1.10 -8.47
N CYS A 62 -17.08 0.16 -8.40
CA CYS A 62 -17.92 1.26 -7.91
C CYS A 62 -17.99 2.38 -8.94
N THR A 63 -19.19 2.94 -9.11
CA THR A 63 -19.45 4.10 -9.97
C THR A 63 -20.59 4.92 -9.39
N ALA A 64 -21.02 5.98 -10.10
CA ALA A 64 -22.15 6.82 -9.66
C ALA A 64 -23.38 5.97 -9.29
N GLY A 65 -23.77 6.01 -8.02
CA GLY A 65 -24.97 5.34 -7.51
C GLY A 65 -24.96 3.81 -7.55
N LEU A 66 -23.82 3.14 -7.85
CA LEU A 66 -23.78 1.68 -8.04
C LEU A 66 -22.51 1.05 -7.52
N VAL A 67 -22.63 -0.11 -6.86
CA VAL A 67 -21.55 -1.02 -6.49
C VAL A 67 -21.89 -2.41 -7.05
N ILE A 68 -20.94 -3.03 -7.72
CA ILE A 68 -21.02 -4.43 -8.15
C ILE A 68 -19.90 -5.19 -7.48
N VAL A 69 -20.24 -6.27 -6.79
CA VAL A 69 -19.28 -7.18 -6.13
C VAL A 69 -19.35 -8.51 -6.85
N GLY A 70 -18.24 -8.95 -7.40
CA GLY A 70 -18.12 -10.23 -8.12
C GLY A 70 -16.95 -11.06 -7.62
N GLY A 71 -16.86 -12.29 -8.11
CA GLY A 71 -15.78 -13.21 -7.78
C GLY A 71 -16.25 -14.55 -7.25
N GLU A 72 -15.32 -15.32 -6.73
CA GLU A 72 -15.54 -16.69 -6.25
C GLU A 72 -15.27 -16.80 -4.75
N VAL A 73 -16.15 -17.52 -4.05
CA VAL A 73 -16.01 -17.83 -2.63
C VAL A 73 -16.27 -19.32 -2.42
N HIS A 74 -15.45 -19.94 -1.57
CA HIS A 74 -15.73 -21.26 -1.01
C HIS A 74 -15.62 -21.18 0.51
N SER A 75 -16.70 -21.50 1.20
CA SER A 75 -16.77 -21.62 2.66
C SER A 75 -17.85 -22.61 3.03
N GLU A 76 -17.58 -23.47 4.01
CA GLU A 76 -18.55 -24.46 4.46
C GLU A 76 -19.59 -23.86 5.43
N ASN A 77 -19.21 -22.84 6.18
CA ASN A 77 -20.00 -22.39 7.34
C ASN A 77 -20.28 -20.88 7.39
N ALA A 78 -19.69 -20.08 6.51
CA ALA A 78 -19.88 -18.63 6.57
C ALA A 78 -21.08 -18.16 5.73
N TYR A 79 -21.87 -17.28 6.32
CA TYR A 79 -22.87 -16.48 5.62
C TYR A 79 -22.54 -14.99 5.75
N VAL A 80 -22.35 -14.32 4.64
CA VAL A 80 -22.02 -12.88 4.60
C VAL A 80 -23.09 -12.10 3.86
N ASP A 81 -23.70 -11.13 4.54
CA ASP A 81 -24.59 -10.14 3.94
C ASP A 81 -23.76 -9.08 3.22
N ILE A 82 -23.40 -9.36 1.97
CA ILE A 82 -22.53 -8.52 1.14
C ILE A 82 -23.07 -7.09 1.00
N PRO A 83 -24.37 -6.86 0.71
CA PRO A 83 -24.91 -5.50 0.66
C PRO A 83 -24.74 -4.73 1.97
N ARG A 84 -24.93 -5.37 3.12
CA ARG A 84 -24.73 -4.74 4.42
C ARG A 84 -23.28 -4.35 4.63
N VAL A 85 -22.33 -5.29 4.39
CA VAL A 85 -20.89 -5.02 4.53
C VAL A 85 -20.44 -3.86 3.64
N ALA A 86 -20.84 -3.85 2.37
CA ALA A 86 -20.50 -2.76 1.46
C ALA A 86 -21.05 -1.41 1.93
N ARG A 87 -22.31 -1.35 2.42
CA ARG A 87 -22.90 -0.13 2.97
C ARG A 87 -22.17 0.37 4.21
N ASP A 88 -21.81 -0.52 5.10
CA ASP A 88 -21.07 -0.18 6.33
C ASP A 88 -19.70 0.44 6.00
N VAL A 89 -18.99 -0.10 5.00
CA VAL A 89 -17.73 0.48 4.49
C VAL A 89 -17.94 1.87 3.88
N ILE A 90 -18.91 2.02 2.98
CA ILE A 90 -19.21 3.30 2.33
C ILE A 90 -19.57 4.36 3.37
N LYS A 91 -20.36 3.99 4.38
CA LYS A 91 -20.73 4.86 5.50
C LYS A 91 -19.51 5.24 6.35
N LYS A 92 -18.65 4.28 6.68
CA LYS A 92 -17.40 4.48 7.44
C LYS A 92 -16.47 5.45 6.74
N ILE A 93 -16.32 5.36 5.42
CA ILE A 93 -15.52 6.28 4.60
C ILE A 93 -16.08 7.70 4.66
N GLY A 94 -17.39 7.87 4.84
CA GLY A 94 -18.04 9.18 4.96
C GLY A 94 -18.90 9.57 3.75
N TYR A 95 -19.19 8.65 2.83
CA TYR A 95 -20.21 8.86 1.79
C TYR A 95 -21.59 8.61 2.38
N THR A 96 -22.15 9.66 3.03
CA THR A 96 -23.38 9.59 3.82
C THR A 96 -24.50 10.49 3.31
N LYS A 97 -24.25 11.26 2.24
CA LYS A 97 -25.19 12.22 1.69
C LYS A 97 -25.48 11.92 0.22
N ALA A 98 -26.77 11.86 -0.14
CA ALA A 98 -27.20 11.59 -1.52
C ALA A 98 -26.69 12.63 -2.54
N GLU A 99 -26.46 13.87 -2.11
CA GLU A 99 -25.91 14.95 -2.93
C GLU A 99 -24.48 14.68 -3.43
N TYR A 100 -23.78 13.69 -2.85
CA TYR A 100 -22.47 13.25 -3.34
C TYR A 100 -22.57 12.38 -4.60
N GLY A 101 -23.78 11.99 -5.02
CA GLY A 101 -24.02 11.09 -6.17
C GLY A 101 -23.58 9.64 -5.94
N PHE A 102 -23.08 9.37 -4.74
CA PHE A 102 -22.71 8.04 -4.24
C PHE A 102 -22.78 8.07 -2.71
N ASP A 103 -23.64 7.27 -2.11
CA ASP A 103 -23.78 7.21 -0.66
C ASP A 103 -24.26 5.84 -0.16
N ALA A 104 -24.03 5.58 1.13
CA ALA A 104 -24.29 4.29 1.76
C ALA A 104 -25.76 3.86 1.74
N ASN A 105 -26.71 4.78 1.69
CA ASN A 105 -28.14 4.46 1.80
C ASN A 105 -28.80 4.28 0.43
N SER A 106 -28.42 5.10 -0.57
CA SER A 106 -29.14 5.18 -1.84
C SER A 106 -28.46 4.42 -2.99
N CYS A 107 -27.15 4.12 -2.92
CA CYS A 107 -26.50 3.38 -4.00
C CYS A 107 -27.04 1.95 -4.14
N GLY A 108 -27.20 1.50 -5.39
CA GLY A 108 -27.50 0.10 -5.72
C GLY A 108 -26.30 -0.77 -5.37
N ILE A 109 -26.55 -1.96 -4.79
CA ILE A 109 -25.50 -2.95 -4.55
C ILE A 109 -25.93 -4.26 -5.19
N ILE A 110 -25.12 -4.76 -6.12
CA ILE A 110 -25.35 -6.02 -6.83
C ILE A 110 -24.21 -6.97 -6.46
N SER A 111 -24.57 -8.19 -6.05
CA SER A 111 -23.61 -9.26 -5.84
C SER A 111 -23.77 -10.32 -6.93
N THR A 112 -22.66 -10.69 -7.54
CA THR A 112 -22.53 -11.78 -8.52
C THR A 112 -21.51 -12.82 -8.03
N ILE A 113 -21.26 -12.88 -6.73
CA ILE A 113 -20.39 -13.88 -6.14
C ILE A 113 -21.00 -15.26 -6.34
N HIS A 114 -20.17 -16.21 -6.75
CA HIS A 114 -20.53 -17.61 -6.96
C HIS A 114 -19.53 -18.54 -6.28
N GLU A 115 -19.86 -19.83 -6.22
CA GLU A 115 -19.00 -20.84 -5.61
C GLU A 115 -17.75 -21.09 -6.46
N GLN A 116 -16.58 -21.20 -5.81
CA GLN A 116 -15.32 -21.48 -6.48
C GLN A 116 -15.33 -22.85 -7.14
N SER A 117 -14.80 -22.93 -8.37
CA SER A 117 -14.67 -24.19 -9.11
C SER A 117 -13.79 -25.21 -8.37
N GLY A 118 -14.27 -26.45 -8.26
CA GLY A 118 -13.52 -27.55 -7.63
C GLY A 118 -12.25 -27.98 -8.35
N ASP A 119 -12.01 -27.52 -9.59
CA ASP A 119 -10.82 -27.90 -10.36
C ASP A 119 -9.54 -27.24 -9.86
N ILE A 120 -9.61 -26.01 -9.34
CA ILE A 120 -8.48 -25.28 -8.77
C ILE A 120 -8.00 -25.94 -7.47
N SER A 121 -8.93 -26.45 -6.65
CA SER A 121 -8.60 -27.08 -5.36
C SER A 121 -7.82 -28.39 -5.53
N ARG A 122 -8.04 -29.16 -6.59
CA ARG A 122 -7.35 -30.43 -6.84
C ARG A 122 -5.84 -30.30 -7.07
N GLY A 123 -5.40 -29.19 -7.65
CA GLY A 123 -3.97 -28.94 -7.93
C GLY A 123 -3.19 -28.38 -6.72
N VAL A 124 -3.88 -27.82 -5.74
CA VAL A 124 -3.31 -27.06 -4.63
C VAL A 124 -3.36 -27.82 -3.31
N VAL A 125 -4.44 -28.55 -3.04
CA VAL A 125 -4.62 -29.30 -1.79
C VAL A 125 -3.78 -30.58 -1.81
N ARG A 126 -2.98 -30.78 -0.76
CA ARG A 126 -2.14 -31.95 -0.54
C ARG A 126 -2.55 -32.68 0.75
N GLU A 127 -2.21 -33.98 0.87
CA GLU A 127 -2.43 -34.76 2.10
C GLU A 127 -1.69 -34.14 3.29
N ASP A 128 -0.48 -33.61 3.06
CA ASP A 128 0.27 -32.82 4.04
C ASP A 128 -0.04 -31.32 3.83
N PRO A 129 -0.72 -30.66 4.79
CA PRO A 129 -1.06 -29.24 4.69
C PRO A 129 0.16 -28.32 4.58
N ASP A 130 1.31 -28.73 5.12
CA ASP A 130 2.55 -27.92 5.06
C ASP A 130 3.18 -27.94 3.65
N ASN A 131 2.83 -28.92 2.83
CA ASN A 131 3.25 -29.03 1.42
C ASN A 131 2.16 -28.57 0.44
N GLN A 132 1.18 -27.80 0.90
CA GLN A 132 0.20 -27.18 0.03
C GLN A 132 0.92 -26.33 -1.03
N GLY A 133 0.61 -26.57 -2.29
CA GLY A 133 1.19 -25.83 -3.41
C GLY A 133 0.67 -24.40 -3.48
N ALA A 134 1.43 -23.54 -4.15
CA ALA A 134 0.98 -22.17 -4.45
C ALA A 134 -0.32 -22.20 -5.25
N GLY A 135 -1.26 -21.33 -4.90
CA GLY A 135 -2.58 -21.24 -5.56
C GLY A 135 -2.52 -20.66 -6.97
N ASP A 136 -1.41 -20.03 -7.34
CA ASP A 136 -1.16 -19.49 -8.67
C ASP A 136 0.34 -19.44 -8.94
N GLN A 137 0.71 -19.20 -10.18
CA GLN A 137 2.05 -18.79 -10.59
C GLN A 137 2.20 -17.29 -10.44
N GLY A 138 3.42 -16.79 -10.19
CA GLY A 138 3.67 -15.36 -10.18
C GLY A 138 5.02 -14.99 -9.58
N MET A 139 5.32 -13.71 -9.66
CA MET A 139 6.47 -13.09 -8.98
C MET A 139 5.96 -11.98 -8.07
N MET A 140 6.44 -11.98 -6.83
CA MET A 140 6.06 -11.02 -5.79
C MET A 140 7.31 -10.30 -5.30
N PHE A 141 7.15 -9.03 -4.95
CA PHE A 141 8.26 -8.18 -4.54
C PHE A 141 8.05 -7.62 -3.14
N GLY A 142 9.13 -7.56 -2.39
CA GLY A 142 9.28 -6.81 -1.17
C GLY A 142 10.38 -5.77 -1.32
N TYR A 143 10.21 -4.62 -0.69
CA TYR A 143 11.20 -3.56 -0.71
C TYR A 143 11.31 -2.91 0.67
N ALA A 144 12.51 -2.43 1.02
CA ALA A 144 12.77 -1.63 2.19
C ALA A 144 13.97 -0.70 1.95
N CYS A 145 13.96 0.48 2.54
CA CYS A 145 15.06 1.44 2.50
C CYS A 145 15.14 2.25 3.81
N GLY A 146 16.28 2.91 4.01
CA GLY A 146 16.56 3.71 5.20
C GLY A 146 15.92 5.09 5.24
N ASP A 147 15.05 5.47 4.29
CA ASP A 147 14.48 6.84 4.20
C ASP A 147 13.62 7.22 5.41
N THR A 148 12.95 6.24 6.02
CA THR A 148 12.03 6.44 7.16
C THR A 148 12.23 5.39 8.24
N GLU A 149 11.76 5.67 9.46
CA GLU A 149 11.78 4.71 10.58
C GLU A 149 10.99 3.42 10.29
N ASP A 150 10.00 3.50 9.41
CA ASP A 150 9.19 2.35 8.97
C ASP A 150 9.80 1.65 7.73
N TYR A 151 11.02 2.05 7.32
CA TYR A 151 11.75 1.47 6.17
C TYR A 151 10.98 1.61 4.84
N MET A 152 10.34 2.75 4.64
CA MET A 152 9.56 3.08 3.44
C MET A 152 10.15 4.26 2.69
N PRO A 153 9.95 4.34 1.35
CA PRO A 153 10.30 5.51 0.57
C PRO A 153 9.62 6.77 1.12
N LEU A 154 10.41 7.81 1.41
CA LEU A 154 9.92 9.03 2.06
C LEU A 154 8.78 9.72 1.29
N PRO A 155 8.80 9.90 -0.07
CA PRO A 155 7.73 10.58 -0.78
C PRO A 155 6.38 9.87 -0.62
N LEU A 156 6.37 8.52 -0.63
CA LEU A 156 5.15 7.74 -0.43
C LEU A 156 4.65 7.85 1.01
N ALA A 157 5.55 7.69 1.99
CA ALA A 157 5.21 7.78 3.41
C ALA A 157 4.59 9.15 3.75
N LEU A 158 5.15 10.25 3.20
CA LEU A 158 4.60 11.59 3.38
C LEU A 158 3.24 11.76 2.67
N SER A 159 3.07 11.19 1.47
CA SER A 159 1.80 11.23 0.74
C SER A 159 0.69 10.53 1.52
N HIS A 160 0.97 9.35 2.10
CA HIS A 160 0.03 8.65 2.98
C HIS A 160 -0.30 9.48 4.23
N LYS A 161 0.72 10.02 4.91
CA LYS A 161 0.53 10.79 6.16
C LYS A 161 -0.28 12.06 5.93
N LEU A 162 -0.06 12.77 4.82
CA LEU A 162 -0.85 13.97 4.47
C LEU A 162 -2.33 13.64 4.34
N LEU A 163 -2.65 12.54 3.65
CA LEU A 163 -4.04 12.10 3.47
C LEU A 163 -4.67 11.56 4.77
N GLN A 164 -3.87 10.91 5.62
CA GLN A 164 -4.32 10.51 6.96
C GLN A 164 -4.64 11.72 7.84
N VAL A 165 -3.87 12.82 7.74
CA VAL A 165 -4.18 14.08 8.44
C VAL A 165 -5.50 14.66 7.95
N LEU A 166 -5.77 14.66 6.64
CA LEU A 166 -7.06 15.11 6.10
C LEU A 166 -8.23 14.23 6.57
N ALA A 167 -8.04 12.91 6.56
CA ALA A 167 -9.05 11.98 7.06
C ALA A 167 -9.34 12.19 8.56
N ASP A 168 -8.28 12.38 9.36
CA ASP A 168 -8.43 12.67 10.78
C ASP A 168 -9.19 13.99 11.03
N ILE A 169 -8.89 15.06 10.28
CA ILE A 169 -9.67 16.31 10.35
C ILE A 169 -11.13 16.05 9.98
N ARG A 170 -11.40 15.32 8.92
CA ARG A 170 -12.75 15.04 8.45
C ARG A 170 -13.57 14.18 9.42
N HIS A 171 -12.95 13.19 10.04
CA HIS A 171 -13.64 12.27 10.98
C HIS A 171 -13.72 12.79 12.40
N ASN A 172 -12.64 13.39 12.91
CA ASN A 172 -12.46 13.67 14.34
C ASN A 172 -12.45 15.16 14.67
N ASP A 173 -12.21 16.04 13.69
CA ASP A 173 -12.10 17.50 13.89
C ASP A 173 -12.84 18.28 12.79
N HIS A 174 -13.99 17.76 12.40
CA HIS A 174 -14.79 18.29 11.30
C HIS A 174 -15.02 19.83 11.34
N PRO A 175 -15.23 20.49 12.51
CA PRO A 175 -15.38 21.95 12.55
C PRO A 175 -14.15 22.73 12.04
N LEU A 176 -12.97 22.11 12.01
CA LEU A 176 -11.74 22.75 11.54
C LEU A 176 -11.78 23.05 10.03
N MET A 177 -12.31 22.09 9.24
CA MET A 177 -12.47 22.19 7.78
C MET A 177 -13.78 21.48 7.35
N PRO A 178 -14.97 22.08 7.63
CA PRO A 178 -16.26 21.39 7.52
C PRO A 178 -16.69 21.06 6.10
N TYR A 179 -16.01 21.62 5.11
CA TYR A 179 -16.29 21.41 3.69
C TYR A 179 -15.54 20.20 3.09
N LEU A 180 -14.67 19.52 3.86
CA LEU A 180 -13.93 18.36 3.32
C LEU A 180 -14.86 17.19 3.01
N ARG A 181 -14.65 16.60 1.81
CA ARG A 181 -15.27 15.35 1.37
C ARG A 181 -14.24 14.21 1.31
N PRO A 182 -14.67 12.94 1.16
CA PRO A 182 -13.79 11.79 1.34
C PRO A 182 -12.67 11.64 0.31
N ASP A 183 -12.85 12.07 -0.94
CA ASP A 183 -11.87 11.85 -2.01
C ASP A 183 -10.74 12.87 -1.97
N ALA A 184 -9.51 12.38 -2.05
CA ALA A 184 -8.33 13.23 -2.13
C ALA A 184 -7.14 12.46 -2.72
N LYS A 185 -6.18 13.22 -3.29
CA LYS A 185 -4.88 12.71 -3.79
C LYS A 185 -3.77 13.60 -3.27
N ALA A 186 -2.67 13.00 -2.84
CA ALA A 186 -1.45 13.72 -2.44
C ALA A 186 -0.24 13.18 -3.19
N GLN A 187 0.69 14.08 -3.51
CA GLN A 187 1.94 13.75 -4.17
C GLN A 187 3.06 14.54 -3.52
N PHE A 188 4.15 13.88 -3.19
CA PHE A 188 5.38 14.50 -2.73
C PHE A 188 6.50 14.26 -3.72
N THR A 189 7.24 15.34 -4.04
CA THR A 189 8.52 15.28 -4.73
C THR A 189 9.60 15.63 -3.72
N VAL A 190 10.56 14.74 -3.52
CA VAL A 190 11.69 14.89 -2.61
C VAL A 190 12.97 15.01 -3.43
N GLU A 191 13.85 15.92 -3.04
CA GLU A 191 15.19 16.04 -3.58
C GLU A 191 16.13 15.14 -2.78
N TYR A 192 16.91 14.33 -3.49
CA TYR A 192 17.89 13.37 -2.95
C TYR A 192 19.30 13.75 -3.35
N SER A 193 20.25 13.53 -2.48
CA SER A 193 21.68 13.62 -2.79
C SER A 193 22.08 12.54 -3.80
N SER A 194 22.81 12.92 -4.85
CA SER A 194 23.38 11.95 -5.80
C SER A 194 24.56 11.18 -5.23
N GLU A 195 25.15 11.63 -4.12
CA GLU A 195 26.31 10.99 -3.47
C GLU A 195 25.90 9.99 -2.39
N THR A 196 24.96 10.40 -1.50
CA THR A 196 24.55 9.57 -0.35
C THR A 196 23.22 8.88 -0.54
N HIS A 197 22.45 9.26 -1.58
CA HIS A 197 21.07 8.83 -1.81
C HIS A 197 20.10 9.16 -0.67
N GLU A 198 20.49 10.07 0.22
CA GLU A 198 19.66 10.53 1.33
C GLU A 198 18.73 11.68 0.92
N PRO A 199 17.55 11.82 1.55
CA PRO A 199 16.66 12.95 1.33
C PRO A 199 17.31 14.26 1.77
N VAL A 200 17.29 15.30 0.93
CA VAL A 200 17.88 16.62 1.17
C VAL A 200 16.81 17.65 1.59
N ARG A 201 15.69 17.69 0.84
CA ARG A 201 14.57 18.61 1.14
C ARG A 201 13.28 18.17 0.43
N ILE A 202 12.16 18.67 0.91
CA ILE A 202 10.89 18.60 0.19
C ILE A 202 10.92 19.66 -0.93
N HIS A 203 10.74 19.20 -2.18
CA HIS A 203 10.75 20.07 -3.34
C HIS A 203 9.33 20.56 -3.70
N THR A 204 8.37 19.64 -3.83
CA THR A 204 7.00 19.96 -4.24
C THR A 204 5.99 19.10 -3.50
N ILE A 205 4.87 19.71 -3.13
CA ILE A 205 3.69 19.07 -2.57
C ILE A 205 2.51 19.40 -3.47
N VAL A 206 1.79 18.38 -3.94
CA VAL A 206 0.51 18.54 -4.65
C VAL A 206 -0.58 17.89 -3.81
N LEU A 207 -1.65 18.62 -3.54
CA LEU A 207 -2.82 18.12 -2.84
C LEU A 207 -4.07 18.47 -3.64
N SER A 208 -4.84 17.45 -4.03
CA SER A 208 -6.19 17.61 -4.56
C SER A 208 -7.17 17.01 -3.57
N THR A 209 -8.10 17.79 -3.05
CA THR A 209 -9.10 17.34 -2.08
C THR A 209 -10.50 17.75 -2.49
N GLN A 210 -11.41 16.79 -2.46
CA GLN A 210 -12.82 17.00 -2.71
C GLN A 210 -13.42 17.86 -1.59
N HIS A 211 -14.35 18.76 -1.95
CA HIS A 211 -14.97 19.71 -1.01
C HIS A 211 -16.43 20.02 -1.36
N ASP A 212 -17.17 20.50 -0.40
CA ASP A 212 -18.50 21.06 -0.62
C ASP A 212 -18.44 22.34 -1.46
N GLU A 213 -19.51 22.65 -2.18
CA GLU A 213 -19.70 23.93 -2.86
C GLU A 213 -20.27 24.94 -1.85
N PHE A 214 -19.41 25.74 -1.22
CA PHE A 214 -19.79 26.64 -0.13
C PHE A 214 -19.68 28.12 -0.45
N ALA A 215 -19.08 28.48 -1.61
CA ALA A 215 -18.88 29.87 -2.05
C ALA A 215 -18.55 29.93 -3.55
N SER A 216 -18.17 31.11 -4.07
CA SER A 216 -17.64 31.20 -5.42
C SER A 216 -16.31 30.48 -5.57
N ASP A 217 -15.97 30.00 -6.78
CA ASP A 217 -14.79 29.19 -7.07
C ASP A 217 -13.50 29.81 -6.51
N LYS A 218 -13.32 31.14 -6.71
CA LYS A 218 -12.15 31.83 -6.18
C LYS A 218 -12.10 31.85 -4.65
N VAL A 219 -13.21 32.11 -3.99
CA VAL A 219 -13.27 32.14 -2.51
C VAL A 219 -13.02 30.76 -1.93
N MET A 220 -13.58 29.71 -2.54
CA MET A 220 -13.30 28.32 -2.15
C MET A 220 -11.83 27.98 -2.31
N GLN A 221 -11.24 28.29 -3.47
CA GLN A 221 -9.84 28.02 -3.75
C GLN A 221 -8.89 28.74 -2.78
N ASP A 222 -9.13 30.02 -2.53
CA ASP A 222 -8.32 30.82 -1.60
C ASP A 222 -8.44 30.26 -0.16
N LYS A 223 -9.66 29.91 0.29
CA LYS A 223 -9.91 29.34 1.61
C LYS A 223 -9.27 27.99 1.80
N ILE A 224 -9.44 27.07 0.85
CA ILE A 224 -8.85 25.71 0.92
C ILE A 224 -7.33 25.81 0.93
N THR A 225 -6.73 26.65 0.05
CA THR A 225 -5.29 26.86 -0.01
C THR A 225 -4.76 27.41 1.33
N PHE A 226 -5.47 28.40 1.91
CA PHE A 226 -5.11 28.94 3.23
C PHE A 226 -5.15 27.88 4.31
N ASP A 227 -6.25 27.11 4.41
CA ASP A 227 -6.41 26.09 5.45
C ASP A 227 -5.40 24.95 5.31
N VAL A 228 -5.05 24.56 4.08
CA VAL A 228 -4.00 23.56 3.86
C VAL A 228 -2.65 24.07 4.38
N LYS A 229 -2.29 25.32 4.08
CA LYS A 229 -1.02 25.94 4.55
C LYS A 229 -0.98 26.13 6.06
N ASP A 230 -2.08 26.58 6.66
CA ASP A 230 -2.14 27.02 8.05
C ASP A 230 -2.46 25.90 9.03
N LYS A 231 -3.20 24.86 8.58
CA LYS A 231 -3.72 23.80 9.44
C LYS A 231 -3.18 22.42 9.10
N VAL A 232 -3.25 22.03 7.81
CA VAL A 232 -2.95 20.66 7.39
C VAL A 232 -1.44 20.40 7.39
N ILE A 233 -0.66 21.24 6.71
CA ILE A 233 0.80 21.05 6.62
C ILE A 233 1.48 21.19 8.01
N PRO A 234 1.16 22.17 8.86
CA PRO A 234 1.71 22.23 10.20
C PRO A 234 1.36 21.00 11.05
N ARG A 235 0.11 20.46 10.93
CA ARG A 235 -0.30 19.25 11.63
C ARG A 235 0.46 18.01 11.14
N LEU A 236 0.70 17.92 9.82
CA LEU A 236 1.57 16.90 9.25
C LEU A 236 2.98 16.98 9.85
N ILE A 237 3.63 18.15 9.75
CA ILE A 237 5.01 18.35 10.20
C ILE A 237 5.15 18.05 11.71
N ALA A 238 4.20 18.47 12.53
CA ALA A 238 4.20 18.21 13.97
C ALA A 238 4.15 16.71 14.33
N GLY A 239 3.60 15.87 13.44
CA GLY A 239 3.55 14.41 13.59
C GLY A 239 4.76 13.66 13.03
N LEU A 240 5.76 14.36 12.46
CA LEU A 240 6.94 13.73 11.84
C LEU A 240 8.13 13.68 12.81
N PRO A 241 9.04 12.69 12.65
CA PRO A 241 10.36 12.72 13.29
C PRO A 241 11.11 14.02 12.97
N ALA A 242 11.91 14.51 13.90
CA ALA A 242 12.60 15.80 13.79
C ALA A 242 13.46 15.92 12.51
N GLY A 243 14.15 14.84 12.11
CA GLY A 243 14.95 14.81 10.88
C GLY A 243 14.08 15.01 9.64
N THR A 244 12.95 14.31 9.55
CA THR A 244 12.01 14.45 8.42
C THR A 244 11.34 15.83 8.42
N ALA A 245 10.94 16.35 9.59
CA ALA A 245 10.37 17.70 9.72
C ALA A 245 11.36 18.79 9.26
N ALA A 246 12.66 18.59 9.44
CA ALA A 246 13.69 19.53 9.02
C ALA A 246 13.74 19.69 7.49
N LEU A 247 13.34 18.69 6.71
CA LEU A 247 13.34 18.73 5.24
C LEU A 247 12.36 19.75 4.65
N PHE A 248 11.42 20.28 5.46
CA PHE A 248 10.45 21.31 5.05
C PHE A 248 10.96 22.75 5.21
N LYS A 249 12.14 22.97 5.83
CA LYS A 249 12.63 24.31 6.23
C LYS A 249 13.07 25.19 5.05
N ASP A 250 13.59 24.59 3.99
CA ASP A 250 14.16 25.35 2.87
C ASP A 250 13.11 25.82 1.84
N GLY A 251 11.83 25.70 2.24
CA GLY A 251 10.71 26.05 1.38
C GLY A 251 10.41 24.96 0.33
N TYR A 252 9.17 24.89 -0.07
CA TYR A 252 8.67 23.94 -1.08
C TYR A 252 7.59 24.61 -1.92
N THR A 253 7.39 24.11 -3.15
CA THR A 253 6.25 24.51 -3.97
C THR A 253 5.02 23.75 -3.49
N LEU A 254 3.92 24.46 -3.22
CA LEU A 254 2.65 23.86 -2.82
C LEU A 254 1.57 24.14 -3.87
N HIS A 255 1.00 23.08 -4.42
CA HIS A 255 -0.17 23.12 -5.30
C HIS A 255 -1.37 22.52 -4.59
N VAL A 256 -2.44 23.31 -4.39
CA VAL A 256 -3.71 22.86 -3.79
C VAL A 256 -4.81 23.00 -4.83
N ASN A 257 -5.51 21.93 -5.14
CA ASN A 257 -6.55 21.87 -6.16
C ASN A 257 -6.15 22.66 -7.43
N PRO A 258 -5.03 22.32 -8.12
CA PRO A 258 -4.46 23.15 -9.18
C PRO A 258 -5.39 23.33 -10.38
N THR A 259 -6.41 22.50 -10.53
CA THR A 259 -7.47 22.64 -11.54
C THR A 259 -8.63 23.53 -11.07
N GLY A 260 -8.59 24.02 -9.83
CA GLY A 260 -9.64 24.82 -9.19
C GLY A 260 -10.63 23.96 -8.41
N LYS A 261 -11.92 24.03 -8.76
CA LYS A 261 -13.02 23.35 -8.07
C LYS A 261 -12.94 21.82 -8.15
N PHE A 262 -13.10 21.14 -7.00
CA PHE A 262 -13.17 19.68 -6.90
C PHE A 262 -14.37 19.27 -6.03
N VAL A 263 -15.58 19.47 -6.52
CA VAL A 263 -16.84 19.13 -5.84
C VAL A 263 -17.32 17.73 -6.24
N ILE A 264 -17.28 17.41 -7.54
CA ILE A 264 -17.62 16.06 -8.01
C ILE A 264 -16.37 15.20 -7.90
N GLY A 265 -16.45 14.16 -7.08
CA GLY A 265 -15.34 13.23 -6.82
C GLY A 265 -15.86 11.91 -6.26
N GLY A 266 -14.95 11.05 -5.81
CA GLY A 266 -15.29 9.69 -5.42
C GLY A 266 -15.90 8.88 -6.56
N PRO A 267 -16.64 7.79 -6.30
CA PRO A 267 -17.26 6.96 -7.33
C PRO A 267 -18.27 7.69 -8.22
N ALA A 268 -18.78 8.86 -7.80
CA ALA A 268 -19.62 9.70 -8.63
C ALA A 268 -18.83 10.46 -9.72
N GLY A 269 -17.56 10.75 -9.46
CA GLY A 269 -16.69 11.47 -10.41
C GLY A 269 -15.92 10.55 -11.33
N ASP A 270 -15.47 9.40 -10.83
CA ASP A 270 -14.70 8.40 -11.58
C ASP A 270 -15.00 7.00 -11.07
N THR A 271 -14.83 6.01 -11.93
CA THR A 271 -15.07 4.61 -11.60
C THR A 271 -13.91 4.03 -10.79
N GLY A 272 -14.24 3.26 -9.75
CA GLY A 272 -13.30 2.49 -8.93
C GLY A 272 -13.35 1.00 -9.21
N LEU A 273 -12.20 0.36 -9.14
CA LEU A 273 -12.03 -1.09 -9.24
C LEU A 273 -11.00 -1.58 -8.22
N THR A 274 -11.25 -2.75 -7.65
CA THR A 274 -10.28 -3.45 -6.79
C THR A 274 -8.96 -3.67 -7.54
N GLY A 275 -7.84 -3.36 -6.86
CA GLY A 275 -6.50 -3.64 -7.39
C GLY A 275 -5.99 -2.67 -8.45
N ARG A 276 -6.53 -1.46 -8.55
CA ARG A 276 -6.04 -0.42 -9.48
C ARG A 276 -5.09 0.59 -8.85
N LYS A 277 -4.76 0.45 -7.57
CA LYS A 277 -3.83 1.32 -6.83
C LYS A 277 -2.65 0.55 -6.23
N ILE A 278 -2.21 -0.52 -6.92
CA ILE A 278 -1.19 -1.44 -6.44
C ILE A 278 0.16 -0.78 -6.14
N ILE A 279 0.51 0.30 -6.81
CA ILE A 279 1.76 1.05 -6.56
C ILE A 279 1.62 1.91 -5.29
N VAL A 280 0.44 2.48 -5.05
CA VAL A 280 0.11 3.18 -3.79
C VAL A 280 0.07 2.19 -2.62
N ASP A 281 -0.40 0.98 -2.86
CA ASP A 281 -0.50 -0.09 -1.86
C ASP A 281 0.87 -0.61 -1.41
N THR A 282 1.92 -0.41 -2.23
CA THR A 282 3.26 -0.97 -2.02
C THR A 282 4.31 0.11 -1.77
N TYR A 283 5.10 0.50 -2.78
CA TYR A 283 6.33 1.28 -2.55
C TYR A 283 6.39 2.57 -3.36
N GLY A 284 5.28 3.04 -3.95
CA GLY A 284 5.19 4.33 -4.66
C GLY A 284 6.11 4.42 -5.88
N GLY A 285 6.44 3.30 -6.50
CA GLY A 285 7.29 3.23 -7.69
C GLY A 285 8.80 3.12 -7.40
N ARG A 286 9.22 3.10 -6.13
CA ARG A 286 10.63 2.90 -5.76
C ARG A 286 11.03 1.43 -5.89
N GLY A 287 10.22 0.52 -5.36
CA GLY A 287 10.38 -0.92 -5.55
C GLY A 287 9.57 -1.45 -6.74
N ALA A 288 10.00 -2.57 -7.31
CA ALA A 288 9.27 -3.29 -8.34
C ALA A 288 7.94 -3.86 -7.82
N HIS A 289 7.04 -4.21 -8.74
CA HIS A 289 5.75 -4.84 -8.45
C HIS A 289 5.47 -5.98 -9.43
N GLY A 290 4.92 -7.09 -8.94
CA GLY A 290 4.62 -8.27 -9.77
C GLY A 290 3.33 -8.15 -10.60
N GLY A 291 2.50 -7.14 -10.31
CA GLY A 291 1.24 -6.88 -11.01
C GLY A 291 -0.01 -7.45 -10.31
N GLY A 292 0.15 -8.37 -9.34
CA GLY A 292 -0.96 -8.95 -8.59
C GLY A 292 -1.57 -7.98 -7.57
N ALA A 293 -2.89 -7.79 -7.60
CA ALA A 293 -3.62 -7.05 -6.58
C ALA A 293 -3.68 -7.84 -5.26
N PHE A 294 -3.81 -7.13 -4.13
CA PHE A 294 -3.90 -7.73 -2.79
C PHE A 294 -5.35 -7.82 -2.30
N SER A 295 -6.07 -6.70 -2.33
CA SER A 295 -7.42 -6.60 -1.75
C SER A 295 -8.39 -7.61 -2.35
N GLY A 296 -9.25 -8.18 -1.51
CA GLY A 296 -10.24 -9.19 -1.87
C GLY A 296 -9.71 -10.62 -2.00
N LYS A 297 -8.40 -10.84 -1.88
CA LYS A 297 -7.76 -12.15 -1.98
C LYS A 297 -7.46 -12.73 -0.60
N ASP A 298 -7.92 -13.96 -0.33
CA ASP A 298 -7.53 -14.72 0.86
C ASP A 298 -6.03 -15.11 0.81
N PRO A 299 -5.41 -15.49 1.94
CA PRO A 299 -3.97 -15.71 2.02
C PRO A 299 -3.43 -16.91 1.23
N SER A 300 -4.28 -17.78 0.68
CA SER A 300 -3.82 -18.84 -0.23
C SER A 300 -3.32 -18.31 -1.57
N LYS A 301 -3.71 -17.09 -1.93
CA LYS A 301 -3.21 -16.40 -3.12
C LYS A 301 -1.84 -15.79 -2.80
N VAL A 302 -0.80 -16.37 -3.41
CA VAL A 302 0.60 -15.95 -3.21
C VAL A 302 0.86 -14.50 -3.63
N ASP A 303 0.07 -13.94 -4.54
CA ASP A 303 0.10 -12.50 -4.86
C ASP A 303 0.09 -11.63 -3.61
N ARG A 304 -0.69 -12.02 -2.61
CA ARG A 304 -0.79 -11.31 -1.33
C ARG A 304 0.17 -11.85 -0.28
N SER A 305 0.09 -13.12 0.05
CA SER A 305 0.86 -13.72 1.15
C SER A 305 2.36 -13.67 0.91
N ALA A 306 2.83 -13.98 -0.29
CA ALA A 306 4.26 -13.92 -0.62
C ALA A 306 4.78 -12.49 -0.80
N ALA A 307 3.97 -11.53 -1.23
CA ALA A 307 4.35 -10.12 -1.23
C ALA A 307 4.56 -9.60 0.21
N TYR A 308 3.73 -10.02 1.16
CA TYR A 308 3.92 -9.70 2.58
C TYR A 308 5.17 -10.38 3.15
N ALA A 309 5.44 -11.64 2.79
CA ALA A 309 6.67 -12.32 3.18
C ALA A 309 7.91 -11.65 2.58
N ALA A 310 7.87 -11.24 1.32
CA ALA A 310 8.97 -10.52 0.68
C ALA A 310 9.24 -9.16 1.36
N ARG A 311 8.17 -8.42 1.76
CA ARG A 311 8.30 -7.20 2.59
C ARG A 311 8.95 -7.49 3.94
N TYR A 312 8.48 -8.53 4.63
CA TYR A 312 9.03 -8.95 5.91
C TYR A 312 10.54 -9.22 5.80
N ILE A 313 10.97 -9.93 4.76
CA ILE A 313 12.38 -10.23 4.51
C ILE A 313 13.17 -8.95 4.25
N ALA A 314 12.75 -8.13 3.28
CA ALA A 314 13.45 -6.90 2.91
C ALA A 314 13.61 -5.96 4.12
N LYS A 315 12.55 -5.78 4.91
CA LYS A 315 12.57 -4.91 6.10
C LYS A 315 13.53 -5.43 7.17
N ASN A 316 13.52 -6.73 7.45
CA ASN A 316 14.40 -7.32 8.46
C ASN A 316 15.89 -7.32 8.01
N LEU A 317 16.18 -7.50 6.72
CA LEU A 317 17.54 -7.38 6.18
C LEU A 317 18.10 -5.97 6.36
N VAL A 318 17.31 -4.94 6.01
CA VAL A 318 17.73 -3.54 6.19
C VAL A 318 17.86 -3.19 7.68
N ALA A 319 16.91 -3.59 8.50
CA ALA A 319 16.94 -3.34 9.95
C ALA A 319 18.10 -4.06 10.66
N ALA A 320 18.50 -5.23 10.17
CA ALA A 320 19.66 -5.96 10.69
C ALA A 320 21.01 -5.30 10.32
N GLY A 321 21.02 -4.40 9.32
CA GLY A 321 22.22 -3.74 8.83
C GLY A 321 22.96 -4.54 7.72
N VAL A 322 22.31 -5.52 7.11
CA VAL A 322 22.87 -6.28 5.98
C VAL A 322 23.00 -5.41 4.73
N CYS A 323 22.10 -4.47 4.54
CA CYS A 323 22.12 -3.49 3.46
C CYS A 323 21.34 -2.23 3.87
N GLN A 324 21.48 -1.13 3.10
CA GLN A 324 20.74 0.12 3.35
C GLN A 324 19.42 0.18 2.54
N GLU A 325 19.37 -0.52 1.44
CA GLU A 325 18.25 -0.62 0.52
C GLU A 325 18.16 -2.07 0.03
N CYS A 326 16.95 -2.62 -0.09
CA CYS A 326 16.78 -4.02 -0.44
C CYS A 326 15.50 -4.25 -1.23
N LEU A 327 15.63 -4.88 -2.39
CA LEU A 327 14.53 -5.47 -3.14
C LEU A 327 14.63 -6.99 -3.04
N VAL A 328 13.52 -7.64 -2.71
CA VAL A 328 13.40 -9.10 -2.66
C VAL A 328 12.33 -9.53 -3.66
N GLN A 329 12.66 -10.47 -4.55
CA GLN A 329 11.69 -11.13 -5.41
C GLN A 329 11.51 -12.58 -4.97
N LEU A 330 10.27 -13.01 -4.85
CA LEU A 330 9.87 -14.41 -4.69
C LEU A 330 9.06 -14.81 -5.91
N ALA A 331 9.36 -15.99 -6.50
CA ALA A 331 8.59 -16.52 -7.63
C ALA A 331 8.06 -17.90 -7.31
N TYR A 332 6.80 -18.16 -7.71
CA TYR A 332 6.12 -19.44 -7.50
C TYR A 332 5.57 -20.01 -8.80
N ALA A 333 5.48 -21.33 -8.85
CA ALA A 333 4.71 -22.06 -9.85
C ALA A 333 3.45 -22.63 -9.21
N ILE A 334 2.33 -22.61 -9.95
CA ILE A 334 1.06 -23.17 -9.46
C ILE A 334 1.24 -24.64 -9.01
N GLY A 335 0.70 -24.97 -7.85
CA GLY A 335 0.75 -26.33 -7.30
C GLY A 335 2.11 -26.76 -6.74
N VAL A 336 3.13 -25.87 -6.72
CA VAL A 336 4.45 -26.11 -6.12
C VAL A 336 4.55 -25.34 -4.82
N ALA A 337 5.00 -25.99 -3.74
CA ALA A 337 5.09 -25.36 -2.43
C ALA A 337 6.36 -24.47 -2.31
N GLU A 338 7.50 -24.97 -2.76
CA GLU A 338 8.75 -24.22 -2.70
C GLU A 338 8.78 -23.10 -3.76
N PRO A 339 9.34 -21.91 -3.44
CA PRO A 339 9.55 -20.90 -4.45
C PRO A 339 10.51 -21.40 -5.55
N VAL A 340 10.20 -21.07 -6.81
CA VAL A 340 11.07 -21.41 -7.98
C VAL A 340 12.34 -20.58 -7.97
N SER A 341 12.29 -19.38 -7.40
CA SER A 341 13.45 -18.51 -7.23
C SER A 341 13.28 -17.53 -6.08
N ILE A 342 14.41 -17.18 -5.47
CA ILE A 342 14.59 -16.09 -4.51
C ILE A 342 15.67 -15.20 -5.09
N PHE A 343 15.36 -13.92 -5.29
CA PHE A 343 16.31 -12.94 -5.81
C PHE A 343 16.36 -11.75 -4.86
N VAL A 344 17.57 -11.23 -4.63
CA VAL A 344 17.82 -10.02 -3.85
C VAL A 344 18.63 -9.04 -4.70
N ASP A 345 18.28 -7.76 -4.60
CA ASP A 345 19.09 -6.64 -5.08
C ASP A 345 19.25 -5.65 -3.92
N SER A 346 20.46 -5.52 -3.42
CA SER A 346 20.81 -4.56 -2.36
C SER A 346 21.22 -3.19 -2.93
N TYR A 347 21.09 -2.98 -4.24
CA TYR A 347 21.52 -1.76 -4.94
C TYR A 347 22.98 -1.40 -4.66
N GLY A 348 23.83 -2.41 -4.46
CA GLY A 348 25.25 -2.26 -4.14
C GLY A 348 25.53 -1.78 -2.72
N THR A 349 24.55 -1.79 -1.82
CA THR A 349 24.70 -1.39 -0.40
C THR A 349 24.90 -2.58 0.55
N GLY A 350 24.90 -3.82 0.01
CA GLY A 350 25.06 -5.04 0.78
C GLY A 350 26.48 -5.19 1.37
N ILE A 351 26.56 -5.72 2.59
CA ILE A 351 27.84 -6.06 3.25
C ILE A 351 28.49 -7.32 2.69
N VAL A 352 27.70 -8.15 1.99
CA VAL A 352 28.10 -9.34 1.24
C VAL A 352 27.41 -9.32 -0.13
N PRO A 353 27.85 -10.15 -1.11
CA PRO A 353 27.16 -10.27 -2.41
C PRO A 353 25.69 -10.65 -2.28
N ASP A 354 24.85 -10.15 -3.19
CA ASP A 354 23.39 -10.37 -3.18
C ASP A 354 23.01 -11.86 -3.26
N GLU A 355 23.84 -12.68 -3.93
CA GLU A 355 23.66 -14.13 -4.01
C GLU A 355 23.83 -14.80 -2.63
N GLU A 356 24.74 -14.31 -1.78
CA GLU A 356 24.91 -14.79 -0.41
C GLU A 356 23.73 -14.38 0.47
N ILE A 357 23.22 -13.15 0.29
CA ILE A 357 22.01 -12.68 0.99
C ILE A 357 20.81 -13.56 0.59
N SER A 358 20.62 -13.80 -0.70
CA SER A 358 19.54 -14.66 -1.22
C SER A 358 19.61 -16.08 -0.64
N ALA A 359 20.80 -16.68 -0.60
CA ALA A 359 21.02 -18.04 -0.08
C ALA A 359 20.79 -18.15 1.44
N ALA A 360 20.90 -17.05 2.18
CA ALA A 360 20.69 -17.02 3.61
C ALA A 360 19.20 -16.95 4.01
N ILE A 361 18.31 -16.47 3.13
CA ILE A 361 16.89 -16.26 3.45
C ILE A 361 16.21 -17.51 4.01
N PRO A 362 16.36 -18.73 3.43
CA PRO A 362 15.71 -19.93 3.97
C PRO A 362 16.17 -20.33 5.38
N GLN A 363 17.24 -19.74 5.91
CA GLN A 363 17.74 -20.04 7.25
C GLN A 363 16.89 -19.37 8.35
N PHE A 364 16.15 -18.30 8.04
CA PHE A 364 15.33 -17.56 9.02
C PHE A 364 13.84 -17.50 8.68
N ILE A 365 13.44 -17.90 7.47
CA ILE A 365 12.02 -17.96 7.10
C ILE A 365 11.75 -19.12 6.12
N ASP A 366 10.71 -19.89 6.42
CA ASP A 366 10.14 -20.90 5.51
C ASP A 366 9.19 -20.20 4.53
N LEU A 367 9.47 -20.32 3.23
CA LEU A 367 8.76 -19.62 2.16
C LEU A 367 7.65 -20.46 1.51
N ARG A 368 7.34 -21.63 2.02
CA ARG A 368 6.17 -22.39 1.58
C ARG A 368 4.89 -21.62 1.95
N PRO A 369 3.88 -21.55 1.06
CA PRO A 369 2.67 -20.76 1.30
C PRO A 369 2.01 -21.02 2.67
N ALA A 370 1.88 -22.29 3.07
CA ALA A 370 1.31 -22.65 4.37
C ALA A 370 2.13 -22.12 5.56
N ALA A 371 3.46 -22.14 5.45
CA ALA A 371 4.35 -21.63 6.48
C ALA A 371 4.28 -20.10 6.60
N ILE A 372 4.21 -19.38 5.46
CA ILE A 372 4.00 -17.92 5.42
C ILE A 372 2.67 -17.55 6.09
N ILE A 373 1.59 -18.21 5.70
CA ILE A 373 0.24 -17.98 6.26
C ILE A 373 0.23 -18.16 7.78
N ARG A 374 0.86 -19.22 8.28
CA ARG A 374 0.97 -19.51 9.71
C ARG A 374 1.84 -18.48 10.43
N ARG A 375 3.05 -18.18 9.90
CA ARG A 375 3.98 -17.24 10.52
C ARG A 375 3.40 -15.83 10.64
N LEU A 376 2.71 -15.37 9.61
CA LEU A 376 2.14 -14.03 9.56
C LEU A 376 0.69 -13.97 10.08
N GLY A 377 0.10 -15.09 10.52
CA GLY A 377 -1.25 -15.14 11.08
C GLY A 377 -2.35 -14.73 10.12
N LEU A 378 -2.18 -15.01 8.81
CA LEU A 378 -3.02 -14.46 7.75
C LEU A 378 -4.42 -15.08 7.64
N LYS A 379 -4.77 -16.10 8.43
CA LYS A 379 -6.13 -16.63 8.51
C LYS A 379 -7.07 -15.81 9.40
N ASN A 380 -6.55 -14.74 10.01
CA ASN A 380 -7.34 -13.81 10.82
C ASN A 380 -7.96 -12.70 9.95
N PRO A 381 -9.08 -12.09 10.39
CA PRO A 381 -9.72 -10.96 9.71
C PRO A 381 -8.94 -9.66 9.96
N ILE A 382 -7.86 -9.47 9.21
CA ILE A 382 -6.87 -8.39 9.39
C ILE A 382 -6.68 -7.51 8.15
N PHE A 383 -7.48 -7.71 7.11
CA PHE A 383 -7.22 -7.16 5.78
C PHE A 383 -7.91 -5.83 5.51
N GLU A 384 -9.11 -5.57 6.02
CA GLU A 384 -9.81 -4.28 5.82
C GLU A 384 -8.93 -3.06 6.16
N PRO A 385 -8.17 -3.02 7.28
CA PRO A 385 -7.30 -1.89 7.59
C PRO A 385 -6.12 -1.71 6.62
N THR A 386 -5.79 -2.70 5.79
CA THR A 386 -4.70 -2.61 4.81
C THR A 386 -5.13 -1.88 3.54
N ALA A 387 -6.41 -1.87 3.25
CA ALA A 387 -6.98 -1.43 1.98
C ALA A 387 -6.93 0.09 1.74
N ALA A 388 -6.45 0.88 2.71
CA ALA A 388 -6.24 2.32 2.56
C ALA A 388 -4.91 2.74 3.20
N TYR A 389 -4.24 3.74 2.58
CA TYR A 389 -2.95 4.30 3.07
C TYR A 389 -1.78 3.31 3.08
N GLY A 390 -1.78 2.35 2.15
CA GLY A 390 -0.71 1.37 1.93
C GLY A 390 -0.78 0.13 2.83
N HIS A 391 -0.38 -0.99 2.25
CA HIS A 391 -0.24 -2.27 2.95
C HIS A 391 1.08 -2.37 3.72
N MET A 392 2.09 -1.58 3.32
CA MET A 392 3.45 -1.58 3.86
C MET A 392 3.73 -0.30 4.66
N GLY A 393 4.74 -0.35 5.55
CA GLY A 393 5.14 0.79 6.36
C GLY A 393 4.17 1.11 7.50
N ARG A 394 3.41 0.13 7.94
CA ARG A 394 2.44 0.26 9.05
C ARG A 394 3.06 -0.28 10.35
N LYS A 395 2.64 0.30 11.49
CA LYS A 395 3.07 -0.23 12.78
C LYS A 395 2.22 -1.44 13.16
N PRO A 396 2.81 -2.59 13.52
CA PRO A 396 2.06 -3.71 14.08
C PRO A 396 1.31 -3.30 15.35
N TYR A 397 0.10 -3.82 15.53
CA TYR A 397 -0.68 -3.62 16.74
C TYR A 397 -1.57 -4.84 17.03
N VAL A 398 -2.07 -4.93 18.26
CA VAL A 398 -3.02 -5.96 18.69
C VAL A 398 -4.38 -5.31 18.95
N LYS A 399 -5.44 -5.90 18.38
CA LYS A 399 -6.82 -5.52 18.65
C LYS A 399 -7.66 -6.80 18.82
N ASP A 400 -8.44 -6.86 19.88
CA ASP A 400 -9.30 -8.00 20.20
C ASP A 400 -8.56 -9.36 20.22
N GLY A 401 -7.27 -9.33 20.62
CA GLY A 401 -6.40 -10.51 20.66
C GLY A 401 -5.80 -10.92 19.32
N ILE A 402 -6.08 -10.20 18.26
CA ILE A 402 -5.57 -10.45 16.90
C ILE A 402 -4.46 -9.44 16.57
N GLU A 403 -3.36 -9.93 16.01
CA GLU A 403 -2.25 -9.10 15.54
C GLU A 403 -2.46 -8.63 14.10
N PHE A 404 -2.25 -7.33 13.86
CA PHE A 404 -2.34 -6.68 12.56
C PHE A 404 -0.96 -6.27 12.06
N PHE A 405 -0.78 -6.23 10.73
CA PHE A 405 0.47 -5.85 10.04
C PHE A 405 1.68 -6.66 10.50
N THR A 406 1.51 -7.95 10.70
CA THR A 406 2.53 -8.88 11.22
C THR A 406 3.79 -8.95 10.35
N TRP A 407 3.66 -8.70 9.03
CA TRP A 407 4.78 -8.62 8.09
C TRP A 407 5.69 -7.39 8.29
N GLU A 408 5.29 -6.49 9.17
CA GLU A 408 6.09 -5.32 9.55
C GLU A 408 6.91 -5.54 10.83
N LYS A 409 6.83 -6.72 11.46
CA LYS A 409 7.63 -7.07 12.64
C LYS A 409 9.11 -7.17 12.30
N LEU A 410 9.96 -6.87 13.31
CA LEU A 410 11.42 -6.93 13.24
C LEU A 410 11.98 -8.10 14.06
N ASP A 411 11.23 -9.18 14.19
CA ASP A 411 11.53 -10.33 15.04
C ASP A 411 12.56 -11.30 14.44
N ALA A 412 12.97 -11.12 13.17
CA ALA A 412 14.07 -11.87 12.56
C ALA A 412 15.43 -11.15 12.61
N VAL A 413 15.50 -9.91 13.09
CA VAL A 413 16.73 -9.10 13.07
C VAL A 413 17.89 -9.78 13.78
N GLU A 414 17.69 -10.33 14.97
CA GLU A 414 18.75 -10.97 15.74
C GLU A 414 19.24 -12.29 15.11
N ASP A 415 18.35 -13.06 14.47
CA ASP A 415 18.72 -14.27 13.73
C ASP A 415 19.54 -13.91 12.49
N ILE A 416 19.12 -12.89 11.75
CA ILE A 416 19.84 -12.38 10.57
C ILE A 416 21.22 -11.87 10.98
N ARG A 417 21.34 -11.07 12.04
CA ARG A 417 22.64 -10.61 12.55
C ARG A 417 23.56 -11.77 12.89
N ARG A 418 23.05 -12.82 13.50
CA ARG A 418 23.84 -14.02 13.81
C ARG A 418 24.31 -14.74 12.56
N ILE A 419 23.47 -14.84 11.50
CA ILE A 419 23.83 -15.46 10.22
C ILE A 419 24.97 -14.70 9.55
N PHE A 420 24.94 -13.37 9.59
CA PHE A 420 25.95 -12.52 8.93
C PHE A 420 27.09 -12.06 9.86
N ASN A 421 27.15 -12.51 11.12
CA ASN A 421 28.14 -12.13 12.15
C ASN A 421 28.22 -10.61 12.39
N LEU A 422 27.05 -9.93 12.50
CA LEU A 422 26.88 -8.50 12.78
C LEU A 422 26.69 -8.21 14.26
#